data_a24c0589739de670a78e5f34048ad06a
#
_entry.id   a24c0589739de670a78e5f34048ad06a
#
_cell.length_a   1.000
_cell.length_b   1.000
_cell.length_c   1.000
_cell.angle_alpha   90.00
_cell.angle_beta   90.00
_cell.angle_gamma   90.00
#
_symmetry.space_group_name_H-M   'P 1'
#
loop_
_entity.id
_entity.type
_entity.pdbx_description
1 polymer ?
#
loop_
_entity_poly.entity_id
_entity_poly.type
_entity_poly.pdbx_seq_one_letter_code
_entity_poly.pdbx_strand_id
1 'polypeptide(L)'
;RKRLFFYFLRYAAIVFVCVVSTWWITFSFVGTDMLQSVIAQELSVPAGQRAHILLPDGSKVWVNAGSTLSYPSLFSDERRVKLIGEAFFEVAKGDKPFIVSTGKVDVKALGTQFNVFNYPKEELSVALLEGSVRIYRPEYERQGVILKPNQQLTENNGRFLISPIDKNPIIWKEGLYAFDKQKLKDILKKLELYYDVKIFVKDVSILEYEYTGKFRQRDGVMEVLRIIQKIHPFKIEQKEDTNEIILYR
;
A
#
# COMPACT_ATOMS: atom_id res chain seq x y z
N ARG A 1 41.14 19.76 63.06
CA ARG A 1 41.38 19.64 61.61
C ARG A 1 40.85 18.32 61.01
N LYS A 2 41.10 17.16 61.65
CA LYS A 2 40.66 15.84 61.09
C LYS A 2 39.13 15.68 61.03
N ARG A 3 38.34 16.22 61.99
CA ARG A 3 36.89 16.13 62.01
C ARG A 3 36.25 16.95 60.88
N LEU A 4 36.71 18.13 60.52
CA LEU A 4 36.26 18.95 59.42
C LEU A 4 36.47 18.26 58.05
N PHE A 5 37.62 17.59 57.89
CA PHE A 5 37.94 16.83 56.67
C PHE A 5 36.97 15.66 56.44
N PHE A 6 36.59 14.94 57.53
CA PHE A 6 35.57 13.86 57.40
C PHE A 6 34.18 14.38 57.06
N TYR A 7 33.79 15.53 57.56
CA TYR A 7 32.50 16.15 57.16
C TYR A 7 32.54 16.56 55.67
N PHE A 8 33.60 17.18 55.22
CA PHE A 8 33.79 17.54 53.83
C PHE A 8 33.72 16.30 52.91
N LEU A 9 34.37 15.21 53.26
CA LEU A 9 34.34 13.96 52.49
C LEU A 9 32.95 13.37 52.43
N ARG A 10 32.16 13.43 53.49
CA ARG A 10 30.77 12.97 53.52
C ARG A 10 29.86 13.79 52.59
N TYR A 11 29.97 15.09 52.62
CA TYR A 11 29.17 15.95 51.73
C TYR A 11 29.59 15.79 50.26
N ALA A 12 30.87 15.66 50.00
CA ALA A 12 31.36 15.40 48.62
C ALA A 12 30.83 14.06 48.07
N ALA A 13 30.78 13.01 48.92
CA ALA A 13 30.22 11.72 48.53
C ALA A 13 28.70 11.80 48.21
N ILE A 14 27.95 12.54 49.06
CA ILE A 14 26.51 12.75 48.80
C ILE A 14 26.27 13.49 47.50
N VAL A 15 27.00 14.59 47.24
CA VAL A 15 26.90 15.35 46.01
C VAL A 15 27.25 14.48 44.81
N PHE A 16 28.31 13.67 44.89
CA PHE A 16 28.69 12.75 43.82
C PHE A 16 27.58 11.74 43.49
N VAL A 17 26.99 11.12 44.52
CA VAL A 17 25.87 10.18 44.34
C VAL A 17 24.67 10.88 43.70
N CYS A 18 24.31 12.09 44.13
CA CYS A 18 23.23 12.85 43.53
C CYS A 18 23.51 13.17 42.07
N VAL A 19 24.71 13.58 41.71
CA VAL A 19 25.08 13.88 40.29
C VAL A 19 25.01 12.62 39.44
N VAL A 20 25.56 11.50 39.92
CA VAL A 20 25.54 10.23 39.18
C VAL A 20 24.12 9.69 39.02
N SER A 21 23.31 9.75 40.09
CA SER A 21 21.91 9.31 40.03
C SER A 21 21.08 10.21 39.09
N THR A 22 21.26 11.51 39.15
CA THR A 22 20.57 12.44 38.22
C THR A 22 20.99 12.17 36.77
N TRP A 23 22.30 11.99 36.54
CA TRP A 23 22.81 11.66 35.22
C TRP A 23 22.26 10.33 34.71
N TRP A 24 22.22 9.28 35.56
CA TRP A 24 21.65 7.98 35.24
C TRP A 24 20.15 8.07 34.91
N ILE A 25 19.38 8.77 35.73
CA ILE A 25 17.96 8.98 35.55
C ILE A 25 17.73 9.74 34.24
N THR A 26 18.43 10.85 34.03
CA THR A 26 18.29 11.65 32.78
C THR A 26 18.64 10.82 31.55
N PHE A 27 19.72 10.05 31.59
CA PHE A 27 20.14 9.19 30.48
C PHE A 27 19.13 8.07 30.22
N SER A 28 18.54 7.49 31.27
CA SER A 28 17.53 6.44 31.15
C SER A 28 16.18 6.97 30.61
N PHE A 29 15.78 8.17 30.99
CA PHE A 29 14.52 8.76 30.56
C PHE A 29 14.63 9.46 29.18
N VAL A 30 15.69 10.18 28.90
CA VAL A 30 15.90 10.89 27.62
C VAL A 30 16.21 9.91 26.48
N GLY A 31 16.90 8.80 26.78
CA GLY A 31 17.24 7.80 25.77
C GLY A 31 16.07 6.99 25.22
N THR A 32 14.98 6.85 25.98
CA THR A 32 13.82 6.03 25.57
C THR A 32 12.72 6.82 24.86
N ASP A 33 12.53 8.09 25.19
CA ASP A 33 11.44 8.88 24.60
C ASP A 33 11.81 9.53 23.25
N MET A 34 13.08 9.84 23.02
CA MET A 34 13.51 10.36 21.70
C MET A 34 13.51 9.33 20.57
N LEU A 35 13.53 8.04 20.88
CA LEU A 35 13.49 6.95 19.89
C LEU A 35 12.07 6.53 19.51
N GLN A 36 11.04 6.99 20.22
CA GLN A 36 9.66 6.55 19.98
C GLN A 36 8.76 7.51 19.20
N SER A 37 9.14 8.75 18.97
CA SER A 37 8.39 9.63 18.08
C SER A 37 8.84 9.52 16.63
N VAL A 38 8.85 8.31 16.07
CA VAL A 38 8.94 8.17 14.61
C VAL A 38 7.64 8.73 14.03
N ILE A 39 7.71 9.94 13.48
CA ILE A 39 6.56 10.59 12.87
C ILE A 39 6.08 9.68 11.74
N ALA A 40 4.88 9.13 11.89
CA ALA A 40 4.24 8.40 10.81
C ALA A 40 3.87 9.40 9.69
N GLN A 41 4.32 9.11 8.49
CA GLN A 41 3.93 9.84 7.29
C GLN A 41 2.82 9.07 6.59
N GLU A 42 1.88 9.80 6.02
CA GLU A 42 0.79 9.23 5.25
C GLU A 42 0.71 9.90 3.89
N LEU A 43 0.76 9.09 2.84
CA LEU A 43 0.51 9.50 1.48
C LEU A 43 -0.85 8.96 1.05
N SER A 44 -1.83 9.85 0.91
CA SER A 44 -3.13 9.54 0.34
C SER A 44 -3.16 10.01 -1.11
N VAL A 45 -3.48 9.09 -2.02
CA VAL A 45 -3.60 9.34 -3.45
C VAL A 45 -5.08 9.36 -3.81
N PRO A 46 -5.64 10.50 -4.24
CA PRO A 46 -7.04 10.59 -4.64
C PRO A 46 -7.38 9.66 -5.81
N ALA A 47 -8.68 9.39 -6.01
CA ALA A 47 -9.15 8.76 -7.22
C ALA A 47 -8.70 9.55 -8.46
N GLY A 48 -8.46 8.88 -9.58
CA GLY A 48 -7.96 9.51 -10.80
C GLY A 48 -6.47 9.87 -10.82
N GLN A 49 -5.77 9.82 -9.70
CA GLN A 49 -4.37 10.21 -9.58
C GLN A 49 -3.45 9.01 -9.30
N ARG A 50 -2.16 9.21 -9.45
CA ARG A 50 -1.11 8.26 -9.06
C ARG A 50 0.07 9.03 -8.51
N ALA A 51 0.78 8.43 -7.57
CA ALA A 51 1.99 9.00 -6.99
C ALA A 51 3.18 8.06 -7.15
N HIS A 52 4.36 8.63 -7.22
CA HIS A 52 5.63 7.93 -7.14
C HIS A 52 6.47 8.56 -6.05
N ILE A 53 6.93 7.77 -5.09
CA ILE A 53 7.73 8.23 -3.97
C ILE A 53 8.98 7.40 -3.79
N LEU A 54 9.99 8.02 -3.21
CA LEU A 54 11.19 7.38 -2.69
C LEU A 54 11.08 7.32 -1.17
N LEU A 55 11.13 6.12 -0.61
CA LEU A 55 11.10 5.91 0.83
C LEU A 55 12.47 6.18 1.47
N PRO A 56 12.55 6.38 2.81
CA PRO A 56 13.80 6.67 3.51
C PRO A 56 14.90 5.62 3.35
N ASP A 57 14.56 4.38 3.01
CA ASP A 57 15.49 3.28 2.76
C ASP A 57 15.97 3.18 1.29
N GLY A 58 15.53 4.10 0.43
CA GLY A 58 15.81 4.08 -1.00
C GLY A 58 14.88 3.19 -1.83
N SER A 59 13.87 2.56 -1.23
CA SER A 59 12.84 1.83 -1.96
C SER A 59 11.94 2.78 -2.73
N LYS A 60 11.59 2.40 -3.98
CA LYS A 60 10.67 3.19 -4.82
C LYS A 60 9.29 2.57 -4.75
N VAL A 61 8.28 3.41 -4.60
CA VAL A 61 6.89 2.97 -4.52
C VAL A 61 6.04 3.79 -5.48
N TRP A 62 5.31 3.10 -6.34
CA TRP A 62 4.23 3.68 -7.14
C TRP A 62 2.92 3.35 -6.45
N VAL A 63 2.14 4.36 -6.16
CA VAL A 63 0.86 4.25 -5.44
C VAL A 63 -0.26 4.61 -6.41
N ASN A 64 -1.22 3.70 -6.57
CA ASN A 64 -2.31 3.85 -7.53
C ASN A 64 -3.46 4.70 -6.96
N ALA A 65 -4.42 5.04 -7.79
CA ALA A 65 -5.60 5.84 -7.45
C ALA A 65 -6.39 5.28 -6.26
N GLY A 66 -6.92 6.15 -5.41
CA GLY A 66 -7.71 5.77 -4.23
C GLY A 66 -6.94 4.98 -3.17
N SER A 67 -5.62 5.10 -3.13
CA SER A 67 -4.75 4.32 -2.23
C SER A 67 -4.12 5.19 -1.16
N THR A 68 -3.85 4.59 -0.01
CA THR A 68 -3.15 5.23 1.10
C THR A 68 -1.95 4.36 1.52
N LEU A 69 -0.78 4.99 1.56
CA LEU A 69 0.47 4.40 2.05
C LEU A 69 0.93 5.13 3.29
N SER A 70 1.03 4.41 4.42
CA SER A 70 1.57 4.95 5.67
C SER A 70 2.93 4.34 5.95
N TYR A 71 3.92 5.15 6.29
CA TYR A 71 5.29 4.71 6.56
C TYR A 71 5.96 5.63 7.58
N PRO A 72 6.96 5.16 8.34
CA PRO A 72 7.68 5.99 9.29
C PRO A 72 8.66 6.92 8.58
N SER A 73 8.95 8.08 9.17
CA SER A 73 9.98 9.00 8.69
C SER A 73 11.39 8.40 8.73
N LEU A 74 11.62 7.40 9.58
CA LEU A 74 12.85 6.63 9.69
C LEU A 74 12.51 5.17 10.04
N PHE A 75 13.11 4.22 9.33
CA PHE A 75 12.97 2.79 9.65
C PHE A 75 13.93 2.37 10.77
N SER A 76 13.45 1.54 11.70
CA SER A 76 14.23 0.98 12.80
C SER A 76 14.76 -0.43 12.49
N ASP A 77 14.32 -1.46 13.22
CA ASP A 77 14.76 -2.84 13.03
C ASP A 77 14.11 -3.54 11.84
N GLU A 78 12.97 -3.06 11.41
CA GLU A 78 12.28 -3.47 10.19
C GLU A 78 11.81 -2.26 9.37
N ARG A 79 11.65 -2.47 8.06
CA ARG A 79 11.15 -1.46 7.13
C ARG A 79 9.66 -1.72 6.88
N ARG A 80 8.82 -1.32 7.85
CA ARG A 80 7.38 -1.59 7.81
C ARG A 80 6.60 -0.42 7.23
N VAL A 81 5.72 -0.72 6.26
CA VAL A 81 4.75 0.21 5.69
C VAL A 81 3.36 -0.39 5.74
N LYS A 82 2.31 0.44 5.75
CA LYS A 82 0.91 -0.01 5.70
C LYS A 82 0.29 0.47 4.40
N LEU A 83 -0.43 -0.41 3.72
CA LEU A 83 -1.09 -0.14 2.45
C LEU A 83 -2.60 -0.43 2.51
N ILE A 84 -3.39 0.53 2.07
CA ILE A 84 -4.78 0.37 1.68
C ILE A 84 -4.87 0.78 0.21
N GLY A 85 -5.42 -0.06 -0.67
CA GLY A 85 -5.45 0.18 -2.10
C GLY A 85 -4.38 -0.59 -2.86
N GLU A 86 -3.79 -0.02 -3.89
CA GLU A 86 -2.81 -0.70 -4.75
C GLU A 86 -1.49 0.06 -4.83
N ALA A 87 -0.40 -0.68 -4.68
CA ALA A 87 0.94 -0.14 -4.88
C ALA A 87 1.90 -1.17 -5.46
N PHE A 88 2.82 -0.69 -6.28
CA PHE A 88 3.97 -1.44 -6.75
C PHE A 88 5.21 -0.99 -5.99
N PHE A 89 5.95 -1.97 -5.50
CA PHE A 89 7.16 -1.78 -4.70
C PHE A 89 8.38 -2.27 -5.46
N GLU A 90 9.39 -1.41 -5.59
CA GLU A 90 10.74 -1.76 -5.98
C GLU A 90 11.62 -1.58 -4.74
N VAL A 91 11.74 -2.65 -3.97
CA VAL A 91 12.38 -2.62 -2.66
C VAL A 91 13.88 -2.61 -2.80
N ALA A 92 14.54 -1.64 -2.17
CA ALA A 92 16.00 -1.59 -2.10
C ALA A 92 16.56 -2.79 -1.34
N LYS A 93 17.64 -3.39 -1.84
CA LYS A 93 18.35 -4.47 -1.15
C LYS A 93 18.84 -4.00 0.21
N GLY A 94 18.67 -4.82 1.24
CA GLY A 94 19.10 -4.50 2.59
C GLY A 94 18.95 -5.68 3.54
N ASP A 95 19.66 -5.63 4.66
CA ASP A 95 19.68 -6.72 5.66
C ASP A 95 18.40 -6.74 6.51
N LYS A 96 17.76 -5.58 6.69
CA LYS A 96 16.50 -5.48 7.42
C LYS A 96 15.33 -5.83 6.52
N PRO A 97 14.36 -6.62 6.97
CA PRO A 97 13.20 -6.99 6.18
C PRO A 97 12.33 -5.77 5.87
N PHE A 98 11.81 -5.70 4.63
CA PHE A 98 10.78 -4.78 4.22
C PHE A 98 9.42 -5.48 4.32
N ILE A 99 8.47 -4.87 5.01
CA ILE A 99 7.18 -5.49 5.30
C ILE A 99 6.05 -4.55 4.87
N VAL A 100 5.21 -5.02 3.95
CA VAL A 100 3.97 -4.33 3.58
C VAL A 100 2.81 -4.97 4.35
N SER A 101 2.23 -4.21 5.28
CA SER A 101 1.05 -4.64 6.03
C SER A 101 -0.22 -4.19 5.33
N THR A 102 -1.12 -5.12 5.07
CA THR A 102 -2.41 -4.87 4.42
C THR A 102 -3.59 -4.89 5.41
N GLY A 103 -3.30 -5.20 6.68
CA GLY A 103 -4.31 -5.49 7.68
C GLY A 103 -4.84 -6.94 7.62
N LYS A 104 -4.81 -7.58 6.45
CA LYS A 104 -5.18 -9.00 6.28
C LYS A 104 -3.94 -9.89 6.31
N VAL A 105 -2.89 -9.48 5.61
CA VAL A 105 -1.61 -10.19 5.53
C VAL A 105 -0.45 -9.20 5.59
N ASP A 106 0.71 -9.72 5.96
CA ASP A 106 2.00 -9.06 5.83
C ASP A 106 2.77 -9.69 4.66
N VAL A 107 3.39 -8.85 3.83
CA VAL A 107 4.24 -9.24 2.69
C VAL A 107 5.67 -8.85 3.03
N LYS A 108 6.54 -9.83 3.29
CA LYS A 108 7.92 -9.66 3.71
C LYS A 108 8.89 -9.86 2.54
N ALA A 109 9.77 -8.90 2.32
CA ALA A 109 10.71 -8.81 1.21
C ALA A 109 12.11 -8.38 1.69
N LEU A 110 13.16 -8.66 0.91
CA LEU A 110 14.54 -8.22 1.19
C LEU A 110 15.18 -7.39 0.06
N GLY A 111 14.58 -7.42 -1.13
CA GLY A 111 15.07 -6.73 -2.32
C GLY A 111 14.35 -7.31 -3.54
N THR A 112 13.14 -6.87 -3.78
CA THR A 112 12.17 -7.54 -4.67
C THR A 112 11.32 -6.50 -5.39
N GLN A 113 10.74 -6.91 -6.52
CA GLN A 113 9.75 -6.14 -7.26
C GLN A 113 8.41 -6.87 -7.22
N PHE A 114 7.39 -6.26 -6.60
CA PHE A 114 6.07 -6.87 -6.44
C PHE A 114 4.96 -5.82 -6.38
N ASN A 115 3.77 -6.24 -6.80
CA ASN A 115 2.56 -5.45 -6.71
C ASN A 115 1.66 -5.99 -5.61
N VAL A 116 1.04 -5.12 -4.85
CA VAL A 116 0.03 -5.46 -3.83
C VAL A 116 -1.26 -4.74 -4.18
N PHE A 117 -2.33 -5.50 -4.34
CA PHE A 117 -3.69 -5.02 -4.56
C PHE A 117 -4.53 -5.33 -3.32
N ASN A 118 -4.95 -4.32 -2.57
CA ASN A 118 -5.66 -4.43 -1.30
C ASN A 118 -6.74 -3.34 -1.15
N TYR A 119 -7.63 -3.21 -2.14
CA TYR A 119 -8.77 -2.31 -1.98
C TYR A 119 -9.83 -2.88 -1.04
N PRO A 120 -10.54 -2.02 -0.27
CA PRO A 120 -11.66 -2.46 0.55
C PRO A 120 -12.73 -3.18 -0.30
N LYS A 121 -13.26 -4.28 0.21
CA LYS A 121 -14.29 -5.13 -0.44
C LYS A 121 -13.84 -5.87 -1.71
N GLU A 122 -12.58 -5.76 -2.10
CA GLU A 122 -11.97 -6.53 -3.18
C GLU A 122 -11.12 -7.68 -2.63
N GLU A 123 -10.85 -8.68 -3.47
CA GLU A 123 -9.91 -9.76 -3.14
C GLU A 123 -8.50 -9.22 -3.08
N LEU A 124 -7.77 -9.55 -2.02
CA LEU A 124 -6.35 -9.20 -1.93
C LEU A 124 -5.56 -10.01 -2.95
N SER A 125 -4.67 -9.33 -3.65
CA SER A 125 -3.73 -9.98 -4.56
C SER A 125 -2.31 -9.45 -4.36
N VAL A 126 -1.33 -10.35 -4.39
CA VAL A 126 0.11 -10.03 -4.37
C VAL A 126 0.77 -10.71 -5.56
N ALA A 127 1.33 -9.95 -6.47
CA ALA A 127 2.01 -10.45 -7.66
C ALA A 127 3.52 -10.17 -7.58
N LEU A 128 4.34 -11.20 -7.69
CA LEU A 128 5.81 -11.10 -7.62
C LEU A 128 6.42 -11.10 -9.02
N LEU A 129 7.18 -10.04 -9.33
CA LEU A 129 7.88 -9.89 -10.60
C LEU A 129 9.35 -10.35 -10.49
N GLU A 130 10.04 -9.93 -9.43
CA GLU A 130 11.46 -10.24 -9.23
C GLU A 130 11.76 -10.51 -7.76
N GLY A 131 12.65 -11.48 -7.49
CA GLY A 131 13.11 -11.83 -6.16
C GLY A 131 12.26 -12.89 -5.47
N SER A 132 11.97 -12.72 -4.19
CA SER A 132 11.16 -13.64 -3.37
C SER A 132 10.43 -12.86 -2.29
N VAL A 133 9.16 -13.14 -2.08
CA VAL A 133 8.37 -12.59 -0.96
C VAL A 133 7.74 -13.69 -0.14
N ARG A 134 7.67 -13.48 1.17
CA ARG A 134 6.90 -14.32 2.09
C ARG A 134 5.63 -13.59 2.46
N ILE A 135 4.47 -14.24 2.28
CA ILE A 135 3.15 -13.71 2.61
C ILE A 135 2.60 -14.52 3.76
N TYR A 136 2.18 -13.87 4.83
CA TYR A 136 1.68 -14.53 6.04
C TYR A 136 0.63 -13.65 6.75
N ARG A 137 -0.18 -14.28 7.60
CA ARG A 137 -1.04 -13.53 8.53
C ARG A 137 -0.21 -13.06 9.71
N PRO A 138 -0.43 -11.85 10.23
CA PRO A 138 0.42 -11.26 11.27
C PRO A 138 0.72 -12.17 12.46
N GLU A 139 -0.25 -12.98 12.90
CA GLU A 139 -0.08 -13.90 14.04
C GLU A 139 0.60 -15.23 13.66
N TYR A 140 0.78 -15.51 12.34
CA TYR A 140 1.21 -16.84 11.84
C TYR A 140 2.37 -16.74 10.83
N GLU A 141 3.41 -15.96 11.13
CA GLU A 141 4.55 -15.77 10.20
C GLU A 141 5.20 -17.08 9.75
N ARG A 142 5.30 -18.08 10.66
CA ARG A 142 5.92 -19.37 10.36
C ARG A 142 5.14 -20.20 9.34
N GLN A 143 3.84 -19.96 9.21
CA GLN A 143 2.95 -20.63 8.23
C GLN A 143 2.84 -19.87 6.92
N GLY A 144 3.71 -18.88 6.72
CA GLY A 144 3.70 -18.04 5.52
C GLY A 144 4.06 -18.81 4.25
N VAL A 145 3.49 -18.34 3.16
CA VAL A 145 3.72 -18.86 1.81
C VAL A 145 4.80 -18.04 1.12
N ILE A 146 5.70 -18.69 0.39
CA ILE A 146 6.75 -18.02 -0.40
C ILE A 146 6.34 -18.02 -1.87
N LEU A 147 6.27 -16.83 -2.47
CA LEU A 147 6.10 -16.68 -3.92
C LEU A 147 7.47 -16.68 -4.62
N LYS A 148 7.45 -17.25 -5.82
CA LYS A 148 8.53 -17.18 -6.81
C LYS A 148 8.20 -16.15 -7.89
N PRO A 149 9.18 -15.65 -8.65
CA PRO A 149 8.92 -14.75 -9.77
C PRO A 149 7.86 -15.29 -10.74
N ASN A 150 7.04 -14.40 -11.27
CA ASN A 150 5.90 -14.70 -12.13
C ASN A 150 4.76 -15.50 -11.46
N GLN A 151 4.70 -15.48 -10.13
CA GLN A 151 3.58 -16.00 -9.38
C GLN A 151 2.78 -14.87 -8.73
N GLN A 152 1.49 -15.09 -8.60
CA GLN A 152 0.60 -14.26 -7.79
C GLN A 152 -0.11 -15.12 -6.74
N LEU A 153 -0.38 -14.51 -5.60
CA LEU A 153 -1.24 -15.04 -4.56
C LEU A 153 -2.52 -14.20 -4.53
N THR A 154 -3.67 -14.87 -4.53
CA THR A 154 -4.96 -14.25 -4.21
C THR A 154 -5.49 -14.79 -2.89
N GLU A 155 -6.10 -13.91 -2.09
CA GLU A 155 -6.75 -14.30 -0.83
C GLU A 155 -8.25 -14.12 -0.97
N ASN A 156 -8.96 -15.23 -0.92
CA ASN A 156 -10.41 -15.27 -0.97
C ASN A 156 -10.97 -16.11 0.19
N ASN A 157 -11.84 -15.51 1.00
CA ASN A 157 -12.49 -16.16 2.14
C ASN A 157 -11.52 -16.90 3.06
N GLY A 158 -10.37 -16.32 3.33
CA GLY A 158 -9.35 -16.88 4.21
C GLY A 158 -8.48 -17.98 3.58
N ARG A 159 -8.60 -18.23 2.28
CA ARG A 159 -7.78 -19.21 1.55
C ARG A 159 -6.79 -18.50 0.64
N PHE A 160 -5.56 -18.98 0.63
CA PHE A 160 -4.53 -18.53 -0.30
C PHE A 160 -4.53 -19.43 -1.52
N LEU A 161 -4.65 -18.82 -2.69
CA LEU A 161 -4.50 -19.47 -3.99
C LEU A 161 -3.29 -18.90 -4.70
N ILE A 162 -2.36 -19.75 -5.11
CA ILE A 162 -1.19 -19.36 -5.91
C ILE A 162 -1.44 -19.78 -7.36
N SER A 163 -1.20 -18.85 -8.27
CA SER A 163 -1.28 -19.06 -9.72
C SER A 163 -0.13 -18.35 -10.44
N PRO A 164 0.19 -18.71 -11.68
CA PRO A 164 1.03 -17.87 -12.54
C PRO A 164 0.38 -16.50 -12.75
N ILE A 165 1.20 -15.47 -12.98
CA ILE A 165 0.71 -14.15 -13.42
C ILE A 165 0.29 -14.29 -14.88
N ASP A 166 -1.01 -14.13 -15.16
CA ASP A 166 -1.59 -14.19 -16.50
C ASP A 166 -1.64 -12.82 -17.18
N LYS A 167 -1.65 -11.74 -16.41
CA LYS A 167 -1.75 -10.35 -16.88
C LYS A 167 -0.67 -9.49 -16.23
N ASN A 168 -0.18 -8.48 -16.95
CA ASN A 168 0.78 -7.55 -16.38
C ASN A 168 0.15 -6.77 -15.20
N PRO A 169 0.53 -7.08 -13.94
CA PRO A 169 -0.11 -6.51 -12.75
C PRO A 169 0.27 -5.04 -12.53
N ILE A 170 1.26 -4.53 -13.27
CA ILE A 170 1.80 -3.18 -13.12
C ILE A 170 1.57 -2.29 -14.35
N ILE A 171 0.74 -2.73 -15.30
CA ILE A 171 0.45 -1.96 -16.52
C ILE A 171 -0.15 -0.58 -16.21
N TRP A 172 -0.82 -0.45 -15.08
CA TRP A 172 -1.39 0.80 -14.59
C TRP A 172 -0.32 1.89 -14.32
N LYS A 173 0.92 1.53 -14.02
CA LYS A 173 2.03 2.49 -13.88
C LYS A 173 2.24 3.32 -15.14
N GLU A 174 2.00 2.73 -16.30
CA GLU A 174 2.11 3.38 -17.61
C GLU A 174 0.84 4.13 -18.01
N GLY A 175 -0.18 4.15 -17.14
CA GLY A 175 -1.49 4.73 -17.46
C GLY A 175 -2.28 3.88 -18.42
N LEU A 176 -2.03 2.59 -18.49
CA LEU A 176 -2.77 1.64 -19.28
C LEU A 176 -3.66 0.80 -18.36
N TYR A 177 -4.85 0.50 -18.81
CA TYR A 177 -5.78 -0.42 -18.16
C TYR A 177 -6.17 -1.50 -19.15
N ALA A 178 -6.04 -2.75 -18.71
CA ALA A 178 -6.39 -3.90 -19.53
C ALA A 178 -7.54 -4.66 -18.87
N PHE A 179 -8.54 -4.98 -19.67
CA PHE A 179 -9.65 -5.84 -19.31
C PHE A 179 -9.60 -7.06 -20.23
N ASP A 180 -9.82 -8.23 -19.66
CA ASP A 180 -9.88 -9.46 -20.41
C ASP A 180 -11.02 -10.32 -19.89
N LYS A 181 -12.06 -10.50 -20.72
CA LYS A 181 -13.31 -11.18 -20.38
C LYS A 181 -13.87 -10.70 -19.04
N GLN A 182 -13.77 -9.39 -18.77
CA GLN A 182 -14.29 -8.80 -17.54
C GLN A 182 -15.71 -8.30 -17.77
N LYS A 183 -16.57 -8.56 -16.78
CA LYS A 183 -17.94 -8.06 -16.78
C LYS A 183 -17.97 -6.53 -16.68
N LEU A 184 -18.94 -5.93 -17.34
CA LEU A 184 -19.09 -4.46 -17.32
C LEU A 184 -19.16 -3.92 -15.90
N LYS A 185 -19.84 -4.58 -14.98
CA LYS A 185 -19.91 -4.18 -13.56
C LYS A 185 -18.54 -3.98 -12.92
N ASP A 186 -17.58 -4.85 -13.22
CA ASP A 186 -16.23 -4.79 -12.63
C ASP A 186 -15.36 -3.76 -13.36
N ILE A 187 -15.60 -3.57 -14.66
CA ILE A 187 -14.98 -2.49 -15.45
C ILE A 187 -15.42 -1.13 -14.93
N LEU A 188 -16.73 -0.91 -14.70
CA LEU A 188 -17.27 0.35 -14.25
C LEU A 188 -16.71 0.76 -12.88
N LYS A 189 -16.58 -0.16 -11.92
CA LYS A 189 -15.92 0.09 -10.64
C LYS A 189 -14.49 0.58 -10.80
N LYS A 190 -13.73 -0.02 -11.72
CA LYS A 190 -12.35 0.42 -12.00
C LYS A 190 -12.33 1.79 -12.68
N LEU A 191 -13.28 2.06 -13.60
CA LEU A 191 -13.39 3.38 -14.23
C LEU A 191 -13.72 4.46 -13.21
N GLU A 192 -14.64 4.21 -12.27
CA GLU A 192 -14.92 5.14 -11.16
C GLU A 192 -13.65 5.50 -10.37
N LEU A 193 -12.86 4.49 -10.02
CA LEU A 193 -11.60 4.67 -9.30
C LEU A 193 -10.55 5.41 -10.14
N TYR A 194 -10.40 5.06 -11.41
CA TYR A 194 -9.32 5.56 -12.27
C TYR A 194 -9.59 6.94 -12.86
N TYR A 195 -10.86 7.39 -12.89
CA TYR A 195 -11.25 8.68 -13.47
C TYR A 195 -11.93 9.62 -12.48
N ASP A 196 -12.10 9.21 -11.24
CA ASP A 196 -12.81 9.99 -10.20
C ASP A 196 -14.22 10.38 -10.64
N VAL A 197 -14.98 9.41 -11.10
CA VAL A 197 -16.37 9.56 -11.53
C VAL A 197 -17.29 8.63 -10.77
N LYS A 198 -18.59 8.92 -10.76
CA LYS A 198 -19.63 8.01 -10.28
C LYS A 198 -20.47 7.55 -11.45
N ILE A 199 -20.65 6.23 -11.62
CA ILE A 199 -21.38 5.65 -12.72
C ILE A 199 -22.64 4.93 -12.24
N PHE A 200 -23.78 5.47 -12.59
CA PHE A 200 -25.09 4.92 -12.25
C PHE A 200 -25.63 4.12 -13.44
N VAL A 201 -26.08 2.90 -13.18
CA VAL A 201 -26.65 2.03 -14.20
C VAL A 201 -28.12 1.83 -13.92
N LYS A 202 -29.01 2.33 -14.81
CA LYS A 202 -30.47 2.16 -14.69
C LYS A 202 -30.94 0.79 -15.15
N ASP A 203 -30.31 0.23 -16.17
CA ASP A 203 -30.61 -1.11 -16.67
C ASP A 203 -29.49 -2.10 -16.29
N VAL A 204 -29.74 -2.88 -15.24
CA VAL A 204 -28.77 -3.85 -14.70
C VAL A 204 -28.42 -4.98 -15.68
N SER A 205 -29.21 -5.20 -16.72
CA SER A 205 -28.96 -6.28 -17.70
C SER A 205 -27.65 -6.08 -18.46
N ILE A 206 -27.19 -4.83 -18.64
CA ILE A 206 -25.93 -4.53 -19.33
C ILE A 206 -24.70 -4.88 -18.50
N LEU A 207 -24.83 -5.05 -17.19
CA LEU A 207 -23.71 -5.27 -16.27
C LEU A 207 -23.02 -6.62 -16.46
N GLU A 208 -23.72 -7.60 -17.03
CA GLU A 208 -23.21 -8.96 -17.23
C GLU A 208 -22.44 -9.13 -18.55
N TYR A 209 -22.45 -8.15 -19.44
CA TYR A 209 -21.67 -8.21 -20.68
C TYR A 209 -20.17 -8.21 -20.38
N GLU A 210 -19.44 -9.06 -21.10
CA GLU A 210 -17.99 -9.20 -20.95
C GLU A 210 -17.25 -8.43 -22.05
N TYR A 211 -16.15 -7.81 -21.65
CA TYR A 211 -15.31 -7.04 -22.56
C TYR A 211 -13.84 -7.39 -22.41
N THR A 212 -13.14 -7.35 -23.54
CA THR A 212 -11.68 -7.45 -23.60
C THR A 212 -11.15 -6.22 -24.34
N GLY A 213 -10.19 -5.52 -23.73
CA GLY A 213 -9.60 -4.34 -24.33
C GLY A 213 -8.52 -3.70 -23.47
N LYS A 214 -7.79 -2.75 -24.07
CA LYS A 214 -6.82 -1.90 -23.37
C LYS A 214 -7.16 -0.45 -23.62
N PHE A 215 -7.11 0.35 -22.58
CA PHE A 215 -7.41 1.77 -22.61
C PHE A 215 -6.27 2.56 -21.98
N ARG A 216 -6.09 3.79 -22.44
CA ARG A 216 -5.17 4.73 -21.81
C ARG A 216 -5.95 5.67 -20.91
N GLN A 217 -5.46 5.90 -19.71
CA GLN A 217 -6.11 6.84 -18.79
C GLN A 217 -6.34 8.22 -19.41
N ARG A 218 -5.37 8.70 -20.21
CA ARG A 218 -5.46 10.00 -20.89
C ARG A 218 -6.58 10.13 -21.91
N ASP A 219 -7.14 9.01 -22.38
CA ASP A 219 -8.21 9.03 -23.38
C ASP A 219 -9.56 9.44 -22.77
N GLY A 220 -9.65 9.42 -21.42
CA GLY A 220 -10.83 9.84 -20.66
C GLY A 220 -11.92 8.78 -20.59
N VAL A 221 -12.72 8.84 -19.51
CA VAL A 221 -13.77 7.85 -19.24
C VAL A 221 -14.84 7.79 -20.33
N MET A 222 -15.18 8.94 -20.90
CA MET A 222 -16.23 9.01 -21.94
C MET A 222 -15.81 8.28 -23.21
N GLU A 223 -14.55 8.35 -23.60
CA GLU A 223 -14.07 7.61 -24.76
C GLU A 223 -14.08 6.10 -24.51
N VAL A 224 -13.66 5.67 -23.33
CA VAL A 224 -13.76 4.26 -22.92
C VAL A 224 -15.21 3.77 -23.00
N LEU A 225 -16.16 4.51 -22.43
CA LEU A 225 -17.58 4.15 -22.45
C LEU A 225 -18.16 4.15 -23.87
N ARG A 226 -17.76 5.07 -24.75
CA ARG A 226 -18.17 5.09 -26.17
C ARG A 226 -17.65 3.86 -26.91
N ILE A 227 -16.45 3.40 -26.64
CA ILE A 227 -15.91 2.17 -27.25
C ILE A 227 -16.72 0.95 -26.80
N ILE A 228 -17.02 0.86 -25.51
CA ILE A 228 -17.87 -0.20 -24.94
C ILE A 228 -19.27 -0.16 -25.57
N GLN A 229 -19.86 1.02 -25.70
CA GLN A 229 -21.16 1.25 -26.32
C GLN A 229 -21.27 0.76 -27.79
N LYS A 230 -20.16 0.82 -28.55
CA LYS A 230 -20.13 0.32 -29.94
C LYS A 230 -20.24 -1.20 -30.00
N ILE A 231 -19.86 -1.92 -28.94
CA ILE A 231 -19.94 -3.39 -28.88
C ILE A 231 -21.35 -3.82 -28.45
N HIS A 232 -21.85 -3.23 -27.35
CA HIS A 232 -23.20 -3.49 -26.86
C HIS A 232 -23.91 -2.15 -26.65
N PRO A 233 -25.00 -1.88 -27.43
CA PRO A 233 -25.66 -0.58 -27.40
C PRO A 233 -26.31 -0.25 -26.06
N PHE A 234 -25.97 0.90 -25.51
CA PHE A 234 -26.62 1.57 -24.37
C PHE A 234 -26.46 3.09 -24.55
N LYS A 235 -27.22 3.87 -23.80
CA LYS A 235 -27.13 5.34 -23.83
C LYS A 235 -26.26 5.81 -22.66
N ILE A 236 -25.53 6.91 -22.87
CA ILE A 236 -24.65 7.54 -21.91
C ILE A 236 -25.13 8.97 -21.73
N GLU A 237 -25.42 9.35 -20.50
CA GLU A 237 -25.74 10.71 -20.10
C GLU A 237 -24.72 11.16 -19.07
N GLN A 238 -24.02 12.26 -19.33
CA GLN A 238 -23.09 12.87 -18.41
C GLN A 238 -23.72 14.14 -17.85
N LYS A 239 -23.74 14.29 -16.53
CA LYS A 239 -24.15 15.53 -15.88
C LYS A 239 -22.97 16.49 -15.84
N GLU A 240 -23.11 17.67 -16.45
CA GLU A 240 -22.01 18.65 -16.61
C GLU A 240 -21.54 19.20 -15.25
N ASP A 241 -22.44 19.35 -14.28
CA ASP A 241 -22.14 19.96 -12.96
C ASP A 241 -21.59 18.95 -11.92
N THR A 242 -21.62 17.67 -12.24
CA THR A 242 -21.17 16.61 -11.33
C THR A 242 -20.35 15.59 -12.10
N ASN A 243 -19.40 14.92 -11.44
CA ASN A 243 -18.67 13.82 -12.05
C ASN A 243 -19.54 12.54 -12.14
N GLU A 244 -20.83 12.71 -12.49
CA GLU A 244 -21.79 11.62 -12.58
C GLU A 244 -22.09 11.24 -14.03
N ILE A 245 -22.08 9.94 -14.29
CA ILE A 245 -22.41 9.35 -15.58
C ILE A 245 -23.56 8.36 -15.38
N ILE A 246 -24.57 8.43 -16.21
CA ILE A 246 -25.74 7.55 -16.15
C ILE A 246 -25.77 6.69 -17.42
N LEU A 247 -25.81 5.36 -17.21
CA LEU A 247 -25.96 4.38 -18.31
C LEU A 247 -27.38 3.79 -18.28
N TYR A 248 -28.00 3.74 -19.45
CA TYR A 248 -29.34 3.15 -19.62
C TYR A 248 -29.51 2.61 -21.05
N ARG A 249 -30.45 1.71 -21.22
CA ARG A 249 -30.76 1.08 -22.50
C ARG A 249 -31.66 1.94 -23.37
#